data_10b409ed5f2c78fa5f1f6e24bba722df
#
_entry.id   10b409ed5f2c78fa5f1f6e24bba722df
#
_cell.length_a   1.000
_cell.length_b   1.000
_cell.length_c   1.000
_cell.angle_alpha   90.00
_cell.angle_beta   90.00
_cell.angle_gamma   90.00
#
_symmetry.space_group_name_H-M   'P 1'
#
loop_
_entity.id
_entity.type
_entity.pdbx_description
1 polymer ?
#
loop_
_entity_poly.entity_id
_entity_poly.type
_entity_poly.pdbx_seq_one_letter_code
_entity_poly.pdbx_strand_id
1 'polypeptide(L)'
;MSSPRTSEARESFSDKTPSELVRLLIRGEDRVPRALIDECAQRGEAMLDELDAILQKDYYWGDDLGLGEWWLRLHAVMILGLMPHETAGELLVGYMERMDGTGDEDLDEWFFGYWPALFRNKPVTIVPALRAFAEDVARDVFLRANAINAAIALSEWRSPAALDEALAWAAHIAFDDDEDDDVRMLTGSTLLDYARPEYREGLEALADVELGFTAVFTRDEIEQQYAAGPGEHEWDRLSDPWSFYTPDAIAERQARWTQEELDSGEETFEDEPGETYVRPSPKIGRNDLCPCGSGKKYKKCCMPQ
;
A
#
# COMPACT_ATOMS: atom_id res chain seq x y z
N MET A 1 6.25 47.43 -16.31
CA MET A 1 7.45 46.70 -15.84
C MET A 1 7.07 45.25 -15.79
N SER A 2 7.43 44.48 -16.82
CA SER A 2 7.12 43.05 -16.93
C SER A 2 8.15 42.26 -16.14
N SER A 3 7.71 41.53 -15.13
CA SER A 3 8.54 40.53 -14.45
C SER A 3 8.93 39.42 -15.40
N PRO A 4 10.18 39.00 -15.45
CA PRO A 4 10.58 37.81 -16.22
C PRO A 4 10.02 36.58 -15.53
N ARG A 5 9.17 35.80 -16.22
CA ARG A 5 8.90 34.42 -15.89
C ARG A 5 10.22 33.67 -16.07
N THR A 6 10.83 33.28 -14.99
CA THR A 6 11.89 32.28 -14.98
C THR A 6 11.32 31.00 -15.57
N SER A 7 11.75 30.69 -16.80
CA SER A 7 11.61 29.36 -17.39
C SER A 7 12.44 28.43 -16.51
N GLU A 8 11.81 27.71 -15.59
CA GLU A 8 12.43 26.56 -14.95
C GLU A 8 12.82 25.60 -16.08
N ALA A 9 14.12 25.40 -16.23
CA ALA A 9 14.65 24.46 -17.19
C ALA A 9 14.08 23.09 -16.80
N ARG A 10 13.22 22.52 -17.65
CA ARG A 10 12.73 21.14 -17.48
C ARG A 10 13.95 20.26 -17.39
N GLU A 11 14.18 19.70 -16.23
CA GLU A 11 15.26 18.73 -16.03
C GLU A 11 15.04 17.58 -17.01
N SER A 12 16.01 17.33 -17.90
CA SER A 12 15.89 16.28 -18.90
C SER A 12 16.55 15.03 -18.35
N PHE A 13 15.84 13.93 -18.29
CA PHE A 13 16.30 12.63 -17.83
C PHE A 13 16.65 11.69 -18.99
N SER A 14 16.49 12.15 -20.23
CA SER A 14 16.58 11.31 -21.44
C SER A 14 17.98 10.70 -21.71
N ASP A 15 19.02 11.29 -21.15
CA ASP A 15 20.41 10.81 -21.24
C ASP A 15 20.81 9.77 -20.17
N LYS A 16 19.91 9.50 -19.22
CA LYS A 16 20.16 8.60 -18.11
C LYS A 16 19.84 7.14 -18.46
N THR A 17 20.65 6.23 -17.93
CA THR A 17 20.34 4.80 -17.95
C THR A 17 19.25 4.45 -16.93
N PRO A 18 18.52 3.32 -17.09
CA PRO A 18 17.53 2.88 -16.09
C PRO A 18 18.09 2.84 -14.66
N SER A 19 19.28 2.29 -14.45
CA SER A 19 19.93 2.25 -13.12
C SER A 19 20.29 3.63 -12.57
N GLU A 20 20.58 4.62 -13.44
CA GLU A 20 20.78 6.02 -13.00
C GLU A 20 19.47 6.67 -12.59
N LEU A 21 18.37 6.37 -13.32
CA LEU A 21 17.02 6.84 -12.96
C LEU A 21 16.61 6.28 -11.60
N VAL A 22 16.81 4.98 -11.35
CA VAL A 22 16.55 4.37 -10.02
C VAL A 22 17.32 5.07 -8.91
N ARG A 23 18.60 5.43 -9.13
CA ARG A 23 19.35 6.21 -8.13
C ARG A 23 18.78 7.61 -7.90
N LEU A 24 18.18 8.23 -8.92
CA LEU A 24 17.50 9.51 -8.77
C LEU A 24 16.20 9.38 -7.99
N LEU A 25 15.45 8.29 -8.17
CA LEU A 25 14.26 7.97 -7.37
C LEU A 25 14.62 7.85 -5.88
N ILE A 26 15.66 7.06 -5.55
CA ILE A 26 16.15 6.89 -4.17
C ILE A 26 16.54 8.24 -3.55
N ARG A 27 17.28 9.09 -4.28
CA ARG A 27 17.73 10.40 -3.76
C ARG A 27 16.61 11.42 -3.64
N GLY A 28 15.59 11.30 -4.49
CA GLY A 28 14.46 12.21 -4.52
C GLY A 28 13.48 11.99 -3.39
N GLU A 29 13.45 10.76 -2.86
CA GLU A 29 12.50 10.37 -1.82
C GLU A 29 11.06 10.76 -2.24
N ASP A 30 10.30 11.38 -1.36
CA ASP A 30 8.96 11.90 -1.64
C ASP A 30 8.92 13.10 -2.62
N ARG A 31 10.08 13.69 -2.95
CA ARG A 31 10.20 14.88 -3.80
C ARG A 31 10.44 14.57 -5.26
N VAL A 32 10.32 13.31 -5.65
CA VAL A 32 10.46 12.88 -7.05
C VAL A 32 9.44 13.60 -7.93
N PRO A 33 9.87 14.30 -9.01
CA PRO A 33 8.94 14.98 -9.89
C PRO A 33 8.26 14.01 -10.85
N ARG A 34 7.03 14.31 -11.28
CA ARG A 34 6.26 13.52 -12.25
C ARG A 34 7.06 13.20 -13.52
N ALA A 35 7.87 14.13 -13.99
CA ALA A 35 8.69 13.94 -15.19
C ALA A 35 9.72 12.79 -15.05
N LEU A 36 10.23 12.51 -13.85
CA LEU A 36 11.12 11.38 -13.61
C LEU A 36 10.35 10.05 -13.63
N ILE A 37 9.17 10.00 -13.06
CA ILE A 37 8.28 8.82 -13.09
C ILE A 37 7.89 8.50 -14.55
N ASP A 38 7.48 9.50 -15.32
CA ASP A 38 7.12 9.34 -16.73
C ASP A 38 8.31 8.86 -17.56
N GLU A 39 9.52 9.40 -17.33
CA GLU A 39 10.74 8.97 -18.03
C GLU A 39 11.08 7.51 -17.70
N CYS A 40 10.95 7.10 -16.43
CA CYS A 40 11.13 5.69 -16.03
C CYS A 40 10.16 4.78 -16.81
N ALA A 41 8.88 5.11 -16.84
CA ALA A 41 7.88 4.31 -17.54
C ALA A 41 8.14 4.22 -19.05
N GLN A 42 8.69 5.27 -19.68
CA GLN A 42 9.03 5.30 -21.10
C GLN A 42 10.23 4.42 -21.49
N ARG A 43 11.02 3.97 -20.52
CA ARG A 43 12.17 3.08 -20.77
C ARG A 43 11.77 1.64 -21.13
N GLY A 44 10.52 1.28 -21.00
CA GLY A 44 9.98 -0.01 -21.42
C GLY A 44 10.68 -1.18 -20.72
N GLU A 45 11.03 -2.22 -21.49
CA GLU A 45 11.63 -3.46 -20.97
C GLU A 45 12.85 -3.23 -20.08
N ALA A 46 13.72 -2.29 -20.43
CA ALA A 46 14.92 -2.02 -19.65
C ALA A 46 14.62 -1.48 -18.23
N MET A 47 13.48 -0.82 -18.03
CA MET A 47 13.02 -0.42 -16.69
C MET A 47 12.30 -1.57 -16.00
N LEU A 48 11.55 -2.41 -16.71
CA LEU A 48 10.96 -3.62 -16.12
C LEU A 48 12.03 -4.52 -15.52
N ASP A 49 13.17 -4.72 -16.19
CA ASP A 49 14.30 -5.49 -15.68
C ASP A 49 14.87 -4.93 -14.37
N GLU A 50 14.99 -3.59 -14.27
CA GLU A 50 15.45 -2.93 -13.03
C GLU A 50 14.43 -3.08 -11.90
N LEU A 51 13.12 -2.93 -12.21
CA LEU A 51 12.04 -3.03 -11.21
C LEU A 51 11.86 -4.48 -10.74
N ASP A 52 12.00 -5.47 -11.63
CA ASP A 52 12.04 -6.88 -11.25
C ASP A 52 13.25 -7.17 -10.35
N ALA A 53 14.43 -6.64 -10.70
CA ALA A 53 15.62 -6.80 -9.86
C ALA A 53 15.46 -6.20 -8.45
N ILE A 54 14.66 -5.15 -8.28
CA ILE A 54 14.27 -4.60 -6.96
C ILE A 54 13.32 -5.55 -6.26
N LEU A 55 12.28 -6.02 -6.95
CA LEU A 55 11.27 -6.95 -6.42
C LEU A 55 11.92 -8.23 -5.86
N GLN A 56 12.92 -8.77 -6.55
CA GLN A 56 13.56 -10.03 -6.20
C GLN A 56 14.58 -9.93 -5.05
N LYS A 57 15.02 -8.72 -4.67
CA LYS A 57 16.04 -8.55 -3.62
C LYS A 57 15.40 -8.37 -2.25
N ASP A 58 15.60 -9.30 -1.34
CA ASP A 58 15.11 -9.23 0.04
C ASP A 58 15.54 -7.96 0.79
N TYR A 59 16.67 -7.37 0.41
CA TYR A 59 17.13 -6.09 0.96
C TYR A 59 16.04 -5.00 0.90
N TYR A 60 15.30 -4.89 -0.21
CA TYR A 60 14.26 -3.86 -0.36
C TYR A 60 12.96 -4.16 0.42
N TRP A 61 12.88 -5.30 1.10
CA TRP A 61 11.69 -5.76 1.83
C TRP A 61 11.97 -6.00 3.33
N GLY A 62 13.16 -5.59 3.81
CA GLY A 62 13.53 -5.68 5.22
C GLY A 62 13.24 -4.41 5.99
N ASP A 63 13.38 -4.47 7.32
CA ASP A 63 13.07 -3.38 8.26
C ASP A 63 14.16 -2.29 8.31
N ASP A 64 15.38 -2.58 7.86
CA ASP A 64 16.54 -1.69 7.95
C ASP A 64 16.76 -0.83 6.69
N LEU A 65 15.67 -0.42 6.03
CA LEU A 65 15.75 0.43 4.83
C LEU A 65 16.07 1.88 5.16
N GLY A 66 16.90 2.51 4.33
CA GLY A 66 16.97 3.96 4.29
C GLY A 66 15.68 4.57 3.72
N LEU A 67 15.41 5.83 4.05
CA LEU A 67 14.18 6.50 3.61
C LEU A 67 14.02 6.48 2.08
N GLY A 68 15.11 6.69 1.35
CA GLY A 68 15.08 6.68 -0.12
C GLY A 68 14.76 5.31 -0.72
N GLU A 69 15.24 4.22 -0.12
CA GLU A 69 14.91 2.85 -0.52
C GLU A 69 13.47 2.49 -0.17
N TRP A 70 12.96 3.01 0.95
CA TRP A 70 11.55 2.86 1.30
C TRP A 70 10.66 3.50 0.22
N TRP A 71 10.93 4.74 -0.16
CA TRP A 71 10.21 5.46 -1.23
C TRP A 71 10.34 4.79 -2.60
N LEU A 72 11.46 4.10 -2.85
CA LEU A 72 11.67 3.40 -4.12
C LEU A 72 10.60 2.33 -4.37
N ARG A 73 10.13 1.62 -3.34
CA ARG A 73 9.05 0.62 -3.47
C ARG A 73 7.77 1.27 -4.00
N LEU A 74 7.39 2.40 -3.43
CA LEU A 74 6.24 3.18 -3.87
C LEU A 74 6.42 3.67 -5.31
N HIS A 75 7.58 4.25 -5.63
CA HIS A 75 7.86 4.70 -6.99
C HIS A 75 7.83 3.57 -8.01
N ALA A 76 8.34 2.39 -7.66
CA ALA A 76 8.33 1.22 -8.53
C ALA A 76 6.90 0.82 -8.92
N VAL A 77 5.99 0.72 -7.96
CA VAL A 77 4.57 0.43 -8.19
C VAL A 77 3.92 1.51 -9.07
N MET A 78 4.18 2.79 -8.80
CA MET A 78 3.65 3.91 -9.57
C MET A 78 4.16 3.92 -11.03
N ILE A 79 5.44 3.57 -11.26
CA ILE A 79 6.03 3.43 -12.60
C ILE A 79 5.39 2.25 -13.33
N LEU A 80 5.29 1.09 -12.69
CA LEU A 80 4.61 -0.09 -13.24
C LEU A 80 3.17 0.22 -13.61
N GLY A 81 2.46 1.00 -12.79
CA GLY A 81 1.10 1.47 -13.07
C GLY A 81 0.97 2.21 -14.41
N LEU A 82 1.99 2.96 -14.84
CA LEU A 82 1.99 3.67 -16.13
C LEU A 82 2.30 2.79 -17.34
N MET A 83 2.90 1.61 -17.15
CA MET A 83 3.40 0.77 -18.23
C MET A 83 2.31 -0.22 -18.72
N PRO A 84 1.83 -0.13 -19.99
CA PRO A 84 0.73 -0.95 -20.50
C PRO A 84 1.20 -2.35 -20.96
N HIS A 85 2.05 -3.01 -20.18
CA HIS A 85 2.62 -4.30 -20.48
C HIS A 85 2.05 -5.39 -19.56
N GLU A 86 1.91 -6.61 -20.06
CA GLU A 86 1.53 -7.77 -19.25
C GLU A 86 2.54 -8.01 -18.12
N THR A 87 3.84 -8.00 -18.44
CA THR A 87 4.92 -8.13 -17.45
C THR A 87 4.84 -7.05 -16.35
N ALA A 88 4.45 -5.80 -16.69
CA ALA A 88 4.24 -4.78 -15.66
C ALA A 88 3.07 -5.13 -14.73
N GLY A 89 2.03 -5.77 -15.24
CA GLY A 89 0.93 -6.29 -14.44
C GLY A 89 1.35 -7.45 -13.54
N GLU A 90 2.14 -8.38 -14.06
CA GLU A 90 2.70 -9.49 -13.29
C GLU A 90 3.61 -8.98 -12.16
N LEU A 91 4.47 -8.00 -12.46
CA LEU A 91 5.32 -7.37 -11.44
C LEU A 91 4.47 -6.64 -10.38
N LEU A 92 3.39 -5.94 -10.76
CA LEU A 92 2.48 -5.32 -9.78
C LEU A 92 1.89 -6.35 -8.80
N VAL A 93 1.45 -7.51 -9.30
CA VAL A 93 0.99 -8.61 -8.42
C VAL A 93 2.13 -9.09 -7.53
N GLY A 94 3.35 -9.26 -8.08
CA GLY A 94 4.53 -9.61 -7.30
C GLY A 94 4.86 -8.58 -6.20
N TYR A 95 4.66 -7.29 -6.47
CA TYR A 95 4.80 -6.25 -5.44
C TYR A 95 3.73 -6.36 -4.36
N MET A 96 2.46 -6.65 -4.71
CA MET A 96 1.43 -6.97 -3.70
C MET A 96 1.83 -8.15 -2.83
N GLU A 97 2.38 -9.23 -3.42
CA GLU A 97 2.85 -10.41 -2.68
C GLU A 97 3.99 -10.10 -1.70
N ARG A 98 4.91 -9.22 -2.10
CA ARG A 98 6.02 -8.82 -1.23
C ARG A 98 5.59 -7.87 -0.14
N MET A 99 4.66 -6.96 -0.42
CA MET A 99 4.07 -6.05 0.57
C MET A 99 3.36 -6.83 1.67
N ASP A 100 2.52 -7.78 1.31
CA ASP A 100 1.84 -8.70 2.24
C ASP A 100 2.81 -9.35 3.26
N GLY A 101 4.04 -9.64 2.82
CA GLY A 101 5.07 -10.24 3.67
C GLY A 101 5.83 -9.28 4.59
N THR A 102 5.68 -7.95 4.45
CA THR A 102 6.49 -6.97 5.21
C THR A 102 5.86 -6.57 6.52
N GLY A 103 4.53 -6.51 6.61
CA GLY A 103 3.81 -5.88 7.73
C GLY A 103 4.08 -4.37 7.85
N ASP A 104 4.45 -3.71 6.74
CA ASP A 104 4.69 -2.26 6.65
C ASP A 104 3.34 -1.56 6.41
N GLU A 105 2.64 -1.21 7.49
CA GLU A 105 1.32 -0.59 7.47
C GLU A 105 1.33 0.73 6.68
N ASP A 106 2.41 1.52 6.76
CA ASP A 106 2.53 2.78 6.03
C ASP A 106 2.52 2.55 4.51
N LEU A 107 3.18 1.48 4.04
CA LEU A 107 3.21 1.14 2.62
C LEU A 107 1.84 0.69 2.12
N ASP A 108 1.09 -0.05 2.92
CA ASP A 108 -0.26 -0.51 2.59
C ASP A 108 -1.24 0.67 2.54
N GLU A 109 -1.17 1.62 3.48
CA GLU A 109 -1.98 2.84 3.47
C GLU A 109 -1.77 3.68 2.20
N TRP A 110 -0.53 3.77 1.68
CA TRP A 110 -0.24 4.53 0.46
C TRP A 110 -0.93 4.00 -0.78
N PHE A 111 -1.21 2.71 -0.87
CA PHE A 111 -1.84 2.08 -2.03
C PHE A 111 -3.32 1.78 -1.83
N PHE A 112 -3.85 2.01 -0.64
CA PHE A 112 -5.26 1.73 -0.36
C PHE A 112 -6.17 2.42 -1.38
N GLY A 113 -6.99 1.64 -2.08
CA GLY A 113 -7.92 2.13 -3.11
C GLY A 113 -7.28 2.50 -4.46
N TYR A 114 -5.95 2.58 -4.59
CA TYR A 114 -5.30 2.93 -5.86
C TYR A 114 -5.04 1.74 -6.79
N TRP A 115 -5.08 0.51 -6.31
CA TRP A 115 -4.76 -0.67 -7.10
C TRP A 115 -5.55 -0.78 -8.40
N PRO A 116 -6.88 -0.52 -8.45
CA PRO A 116 -7.61 -0.53 -9.72
C PRO A 116 -7.05 0.46 -10.75
N ALA A 117 -6.68 1.69 -10.32
CA ALA A 117 -6.07 2.69 -11.20
C ALA A 117 -4.70 2.25 -11.74
N LEU A 118 -3.88 1.58 -10.91
CA LEU A 118 -2.56 1.06 -11.29
C LEU A 118 -2.67 -0.08 -12.33
N PHE A 119 -3.73 -0.88 -12.28
CA PHE A 119 -4.00 -1.93 -13.24
C PHE A 119 -4.76 -1.47 -14.49
N ARG A 120 -5.29 -0.25 -14.53
CA ARG A 120 -6.23 0.24 -15.55
C ARG A 120 -5.77 0.02 -17.00
N ASN A 121 -4.48 0.16 -17.28
CA ASN A 121 -3.92 0.03 -18.64
C ASN A 121 -3.33 -1.36 -18.92
N LYS A 122 -3.51 -2.33 -18.02
CA LYS A 122 -2.98 -3.67 -18.20
C LYS A 122 -3.88 -4.52 -19.10
N PRO A 123 -3.32 -5.49 -19.81
CA PRO A 123 -4.13 -6.45 -20.55
C PRO A 123 -4.93 -7.33 -19.58
N VAL A 124 -6.10 -7.78 -20.03
CA VAL A 124 -7.00 -8.64 -19.21
C VAL A 124 -6.41 -10.01 -18.88
N THR A 125 -5.35 -10.39 -19.55
CA THR A 125 -4.58 -11.61 -19.25
C THR A 125 -4.02 -11.62 -17.83
N ILE A 126 -3.98 -10.45 -17.15
CA ILE A 126 -3.57 -10.35 -15.74
C ILE A 126 -4.68 -10.74 -14.75
N VAL A 127 -5.95 -10.72 -15.15
CA VAL A 127 -7.08 -11.03 -14.25
C VAL A 127 -6.95 -12.38 -13.55
N PRO A 128 -6.50 -13.47 -14.21
CA PRO A 128 -6.28 -14.74 -13.51
C PRO A 128 -5.24 -14.65 -12.38
N ALA A 129 -4.20 -13.84 -12.52
CA ALA A 129 -3.20 -13.66 -11.47
C ALA A 129 -3.79 -12.88 -10.27
N LEU A 130 -4.59 -11.83 -10.54
CA LEU A 130 -5.31 -11.09 -9.49
C LEU A 130 -6.30 -12.00 -8.75
N ARG A 131 -7.04 -12.84 -9.46
CA ARG A 131 -7.96 -13.82 -8.85
C ARG A 131 -7.21 -14.85 -8.00
N ALA A 132 -6.09 -15.38 -8.47
CA ALA A 132 -5.27 -16.31 -7.71
C ALA A 132 -4.72 -15.69 -6.42
N PHE A 133 -4.30 -14.41 -6.47
CA PHE A 133 -3.89 -13.66 -5.28
C PHE A 133 -5.06 -13.48 -4.30
N ALA A 134 -6.24 -13.07 -4.79
CA ALA A 134 -7.42 -12.83 -3.98
C ALA A 134 -7.96 -14.12 -3.30
N GLU A 135 -7.84 -15.26 -3.97
CA GLU A 135 -8.29 -16.58 -3.46
C GLU A 135 -7.30 -17.25 -2.49
N ASP A 136 -6.07 -16.72 -2.36
CA ASP A 136 -5.09 -17.21 -1.39
C ASP A 136 -5.43 -16.70 0.02
N VAL A 137 -6.10 -17.52 0.82
CA VAL A 137 -6.56 -17.21 2.19
C VAL A 137 -5.42 -16.93 3.17
N ALA A 138 -4.17 -17.16 2.79
CA ALA A 138 -3.01 -16.83 3.62
C ALA A 138 -2.58 -15.35 3.48
N ARG A 139 -3.16 -14.62 2.52
CA ARG A 139 -2.86 -13.22 2.23
C ARG A 139 -3.64 -12.28 3.13
N ASP A 140 -3.10 -11.07 3.31
CA ASP A 140 -3.77 -9.99 4.03
C ASP A 140 -5.15 -9.66 3.42
N VAL A 141 -6.14 -9.44 4.27
CA VAL A 141 -7.54 -9.23 3.88
C VAL A 141 -7.74 -7.98 3.03
N PHE A 142 -7.00 -6.90 3.30
CA PHE A 142 -7.11 -5.65 2.54
C PHE A 142 -6.45 -5.77 1.16
N LEU A 143 -5.30 -6.46 1.06
CA LEU A 143 -4.66 -6.72 -0.23
C LEU A 143 -5.50 -7.66 -1.09
N ARG A 144 -6.15 -8.67 -0.50
CA ARG A 144 -7.10 -9.54 -1.21
C ARG A 144 -8.28 -8.74 -1.75
N ALA A 145 -8.90 -7.87 -0.94
CA ALA A 145 -10.00 -7.00 -1.36
C ALA A 145 -9.57 -6.05 -2.50
N ASN A 146 -8.37 -5.46 -2.41
CA ASN A 146 -7.80 -4.63 -3.48
C ASN A 146 -7.57 -5.41 -4.79
N ALA A 147 -7.13 -6.67 -4.72
CA ALA A 147 -6.99 -7.54 -5.89
C ALA A 147 -8.36 -7.88 -6.51
N ILE A 148 -9.40 -8.10 -5.70
CA ILE A 148 -10.79 -8.27 -6.14
C ILE A 148 -11.26 -7.02 -6.88
N ASN A 149 -11.08 -5.84 -6.30
CA ASN A 149 -11.46 -4.56 -6.89
C ASN A 149 -10.74 -4.31 -8.21
N ALA A 150 -9.43 -4.59 -8.29
CA ALA A 150 -8.67 -4.46 -9.53
C ALA A 150 -9.17 -5.43 -10.62
N ALA A 151 -9.51 -6.67 -10.28
CA ALA A 151 -10.04 -7.66 -11.21
C ALA A 151 -11.43 -7.27 -11.74
N ILE A 152 -12.31 -6.74 -10.87
CA ILE A 152 -13.64 -6.22 -11.26
C ILE A 152 -13.47 -5.01 -12.18
N ALA A 153 -12.69 -4.01 -11.78
CA ALA A 153 -12.48 -2.78 -12.54
C ALA A 153 -11.91 -3.07 -13.95
N LEU A 154 -10.89 -3.94 -14.06
CA LEU A 154 -10.35 -4.38 -15.35
C LEU A 154 -11.41 -5.06 -16.23
N SER A 155 -12.28 -5.85 -15.63
CA SER A 155 -13.36 -6.54 -16.33
C SER A 155 -14.43 -5.56 -16.80
N GLU A 156 -14.80 -4.56 -15.98
CA GLU A 156 -15.73 -3.50 -16.30
C GLU A 156 -15.27 -2.68 -17.49
N TRP A 157 -14.01 -2.25 -17.49
CA TRP A 157 -13.45 -1.46 -18.61
C TRP A 157 -13.34 -2.25 -19.90
N ARG A 158 -13.44 -3.57 -19.84
CA ARG A 158 -13.38 -4.43 -21.02
C ARG A 158 -14.74 -4.61 -21.70
N SER A 159 -15.74 -5.09 -20.98
CA SER A 159 -17.08 -5.35 -21.52
C SER A 159 -18.09 -5.68 -20.41
N PRO A 160 -19.38 -5.46 -20.66
CA PRO A 160 -20.44 -5.87 -19.73
C PRO A 160 -20.41 -7.37 -19.38
N ALA A 161 -20.12 -8.25 -20.34
CA ALA A 161 -20.05 -9.69 -20.10
C ALA A 161 -18.88 -10.08 -19.20
N ALA A 162 -17.73 -9.41 -19.34
CA ALA A 162 -16.58 -9.62 -18.47
C ALA A 162 -16.87 -9.13 -17.04
N LEU A 163 -17.57 -7.99 -16.93
CA LEU A 163 -18.02 -7.48 -15.63
C LEU A 163 -18.98 -8.46 -14.96
N ASP A 164 -19.99 -8.97 -15.68
CA ASP A 164 -20.96 -9.92 -15.12
C ASP A 164 -20.26 -11.19 -14.59
N GLU A 165 -19.23 -11.69 -15.30
CA GLU A 165 -18.41 -12.82 -14.85
C GLU A 165 -17.59 -12.46 -13.59
N ALA A 166 -16.99 -11.25 -13.55
CA ALA A 166 -16.19 -10.82 -12.42
C ALA A 166 -17.05 -10.60 -11.17
N LEU A 167 -18.23 -10.01 -11.31
CA LEU A 167 -19.19 -9.84 -10.22
C LEU A 167 -19.73 -11.17 -9.69
N ALA A 168 -20.01 -12.13 -10.58
CA ALA A 168 -20.43 -13.47 -10.15
C ALA A 168 -19.33 -14.20 -9.36
N TRP A 169 -18.06 -14.04 -9.77
CA TRP A 169 -16.91 -14.55 -9.03
C TRP A 169 -16.76 -13.86 -7.67
N ALA A 170 -16.85 -12.53 -7.61
CA ALA A 170 -16.77 -11.77 -6.36
C ALA A 170 -17.94 -12.15 -5.40
N ALA A 171 -19.14 -12.33 -5.93
CA ALA A 171 -20.30 -12.76 -5.15
C ALA A 171 -20.10 -14.15 -4.53
N HIS A 172 -19.39 -15.05 -5.21
CA HIS A 172 -19.03 -16.35 -4.63
C HIS A 172 -18.13 -16.18 -3.39
N ILE A 173 -17.18 -15.27 -3.43
CA ILE A 173 -16.31 -14.95 -2.28
C ILE A 173 -17.13 -14.28 -1.16
N ALA A 174 -17.89 -13.22 -1.49
CA ALA A 174 -18.63 -12.45 -0.49
C ALA A 174 -19.69 -13.28 0.27
N PHE A 175 -20.27 -14.29 -0.36
CA PHE A 175 -21.35 -15.09 0.21
C PHE A 175 -20.92 -16.51 0.63
N ASP A 176 -19.62 -16.79 0.63
CA ASP A 176 -19.07 -18.03 1.17
C ASP A 176 -18.92 -17.91 2.69
N ASP A 177 -19.64 -18.75 3.43
CA ASP A 177 -19.59 -18.72 4.91
C ASP A 177 -18.27 -19.26 5.49
N ASP A 178 -17.44 -19.91 4.67
CA ASP A 178 -16.11 -20.41 5.07
C ASP A 178 -15.00 -19.35 4.80
N GLU A 179 -15.32 -18.23 4.13
CA GLU A 179 -14.38 -17.13 3.84
C GLU A 179 -14.25 -16.20 5.05
N ASP A 180 -13.12 -15.46 5.12
CA ASP A 180 -12.86 -14.44 6.14
C ASP A 180 -13.92 -13.33 6.10
N ASP A 181 -14.46 -12.98 7.25
CA ASP A 181 -15.57 -12.02 7.38
C ASP A 181 -15.21 -10.63 6.84
N ASP A 182 -13.98 -10.15 7.03
CA ASP A 182 -13.55 -8.84 6.51
C ASP A 182 -13.45 -8.86 4.97
N VAL A 183 -12.94 -9.93 4.38
CA VAL A 183 -12.93 -10.11 2.90
C VAL A 183 -14.34 -10.15 2.36
N ARG A 184 -15.26 -10.88 3.02
CA ARG A 184 -16.68 -10.94 2.66
C ARG A 184 -17.32 -9.56 2.64
N MET A 185 -17.10 -8.78 3.71
CA MET A 185 -17.70 -7.44 3.86
C MET A 185 -17.14 -6.44 2.87
N LEU A 186 -15.82 -6.40 2.67
CA LEU A 186 -15.18 -5.51 1.71
C LEU A 186 -15.63 -5.84 0.27
N THR A 187 -15.69 -7.14 -0.07
CA THR A 187 -16.19 -7.58 -1.37
C THR A 187 -17.69 -7.30 -1.53
N GLY A 188 -18.47 -7.50 -0.47
CA GLY A 188 -19.90 -7.17 -0.42
C GLY A 188 -20.17 -5.69 -0.65
N SER A 189 -19.35 -4.80 -0.06
CA SER A 189 -19.41 -3.36 -0.31
C SER A 189 -19.23 -3.02 -1.79
N THR A 190 -18.26 -3.64 -2.44
CA THR A 190 -18.04 -3.48 -3.88
C THR A 190 -19.25 -3.97 -4.70
N LEU A 191 -19.85 -5.12 -4.35
CA LEU A 191 -21.05 -5.62 -5.02
C LEU A 191 -22.26 -4.69 -4.81
N LEU A 192 -22.35 -4.05 -3.64
CA LEU A 192 -23.42 -3.11 -3.33
C LEU A 192 -23.42 -1.89 -4.25
N ASP A 193 -22.25 -1.37 -4.63
CA ASP A 193 -22.10 -0.25 -5.57
C ASP A 193 -22.74 -0.53 -6.92
N TYR A 194 -22.77 -1.79 -7.37
CA TYR A 194 -23.42 -2.20 -8.62
C TYR A 194 -24.95 -2.33 -8.49
N ALA A 195 -25.49 -2.44 -7.30
CA ALA A 195 -26.92 -2.56 -7.00
C ALA A 195 -27.64 -3.62 -7.86
N ARG A 196 -27.00 -4.76 -8.14
CA ARG A 196 -27.56 -5.84 -8.95
C ARG A 196 -28.63 -6.59 -8.16
N PRO A 197 -29.85 -6.79 -8.70
CA PRO A 197 -30.95 -7.44 -7.97
C PRO A 197 -30.62 -8.84 -7.46
N GLU A 198 -29.79 -9.60 -8.19
CA GLU A 198 -29.38 -10.97 -7.86
C GLU A 198 -28.50 -11.06 -6.60
N TYR A 199 -27.85 -9.97 -6.18
CA TYR A 199 -26.97 -9.96 -5.00
C TYR A 199 -27.65 -9.43 -3.75
N ARG A 200 -28.87 -8.85 -3.86
CA ARG A 200 -29.53 -8.17 -2.77
C ARG A 200 -29.74 -9.05 -1.53
N GLU A 201 -30.28 -10.28 -1.73
CA GLU A 201 -30.53 -11.21 -0.63
C GLU A 201 -29.24 -11.60 0.11
N GLY A 202 -28.16 -11.86 -0.64
CA GLY A 202 -26.85 -12.17 -0.05
C GLY A 202 -26.26 -10.99 0.73
N LEU A 203 -26.37 -9.76 0.21
CA LEU A 203 -25.91 -8.54 0.89
C LEU A 203 -26.72 -8.26 2.16
N GLU A 204 -28.05 -8.48 2.15
CA GLU A 204 -28.90 -8.35 3.34
C GLU A 204 -28.56 -9.40 4.41
N ALA A 205 -28.22 -10.62 4.00
CA ALA A 205 -27.76 -11.67 4.91
C ALA A 205 -26.38 -11.33 5.50
N LEU A 206 -25.48 -10.81 4.68
CA LEU A 206 -24.14 -10.39 5.11
C LEU A 206 -24.18 -9.22 6.10
N ALA A 207 -25.09 -8.26 5.90
CA ALA A 207 -25.30 -7.11 6.82
C ALA A 207 -25.84 -7.53 8.20
N ASP A 208 -26.42 -8.73 8.33
CA ASP A 208 -26.91 -9.28 9.60
C ASP A 208 -25.85 -10.05 10.38
N VAL A 209 -24.70 -10.34 9.80
CA VAL A 209 -23.59 -11.03 10.49
C VAL A 209 -23.02 -10.08 11.55
N GLU A 210 -22.98 -10.51 12.81
CA GLU A 210 -22.31 -9.76 13.88
C GLU A 210 -20.80 -9.88 13.67
N LEU A 211 -20.23 -8.95 12.91
CA LEU A 211 -18.81 -8.88 12.63
C LEU A 211 -18.07 -8.07 13.69
N GLY A 212 -16.94 -8.59 14.19
CA GLY A 212 -16.24 -8.00 15.32
C GLY A 212 -15.64 -6.62 15.05
N PHE A 213 -15.34 -6.22 13.83
CA PHE A 213 -14.60 -4.99 13.55
C PHE A 213 -15.16 -4.07 12.48
N THR A 214 -15.86 -4.55 11.46
CA THR A 214 -16.14 -3.74 10.28
C THR A 214 -17.54 -3.99 9.71
N ALA A 215 -18.58 -3.40 10.31
CA ALA A 215 -19.83 -3.21 9.56
C ALA A 215 -19.54 -2.15 8.46
N VAL A 216 -19.19 -2.59 7.24
CA VAL A 216 -18.90 -1.69 6.12
C VAL A 216 -20.18 -1.11 5.54
N PHE A 217 -21.31 -1.82 5.67
CA PHE A 217 -22.63 -1.37 5.25
C PHE A 217 -23.74 -2.00 6.10
N THR A 218 -24.89 -1.33 6.13
CA THR A 218 -26.09 -1.69 6.89
C THR A 218 -27.27 -2.02 5.96
N ARG A 219 -28.33 -2.63 6.47
CA ARG A 219 -29.58 -2.84 5.71
C ARG A 219 -30.17 -1.54 5.16
N ASP A 220 -30.14 -0.47 5.93
CA ASP A 220 -30.64 0.83 5.50
C ASP A 220 -29.83 1.39 4.31
N GLU A 221 -28.52 1.22 4.32
CA GLU A 221 -27.64 1.60 3.20
C GLU A 221 -27.90 0.75 1.97
N ILE A 222 -28.14 -0.57 2.12
CA ILE A 222 -28.57 -1.43 1.02
C ILE A 222 -29.87 -0.91 0.40
N GLU A 223 -30.89 -0.58 1.21
CA GLU A 223 -32.16 -0.05 0.69
C GLU A 223 -31.93 1.27 -0.07
N GLN A 224 -31.11 2.17 0.48
CA GLN A 224 -30.78 3.45 -0.14
C GLN A 224 -30.05 3.26 -1.47
N GLN A 225 -29.05 2.39 -1.52
CA GLN A 225 -28.27 2.12 -2.72
C GLN A 225 -29.14 1.51 -3.83
N TYR A 226 -29.96 0.50 -3.50
CA TYR A 226 -30.87 -0.10 -4.48
C TYR A 226 -31.96 0.86 -4.95
N ALA A 227 -32.38 1.81 -4.14
CA ALA A 227 -33.31 2.85 -4.56
C ALA A 227 -32.65 3.91 -5.46
N ALA A 228 -31.37 4.21 -5.24
CA ALA A 228 -30.60 5.15 -6.05
C ALA A 228 -30.11 4.53 -7.38
N GLY A 229 -29.88 3.24 -7.44
CA GLY A 229 -29.25 2.50 -8.53
C GLY A 229 -27.74 2.43 -8.39
N PRO A 230 -27.01 1.97 -9.45
CA PRO A 230 -25.57 1.85 -9.41
C PRO A 230 -24.87 3.13 -8.98
N GLY A 231 -23.92 3.00 -8.05
CA GLY A 231 -23.13 4.09 -7.48
C GLY A 231 -21.86 4.41 -8.27
N GLU A 232 -21.12 5.39 -7.76
CA GLU A 232 -19.75 5.66 -8.18
C GLU A 232 -18.81 4.79 -7.34
N HIS A 233 -17.90 4.09 -7.99
CA HIS A 233 -16.93 3.23 -7.29
C HIS A 233 -15.81 4.05 -6.66
N GLU A 234 -15.20 3.51 -5.61
CA GLU A 234 -14.08 4.17 -4.93
C GLU A 234 -12.92 4.44 -5.91
N TRP A 235 -12.61 3.51 -6.81
CA TRP A 235 -11.54 3.68 -7.79
C TRP A 235 -11.81 4.74 -8.85
N ASP A 236 -13.04 5.19 -9.06
CA ASP A 236 -13.33 6.33 -9.92
C ASP A 236 -12.92 7.65 -9.25
N ARG A 237 -13.08 7.74 -7.94
CA ARG A 237 -12.60 8.87 -7.12
C ARG A 237 -11.07 8.85 -6.96
N LEU A 238 -10.47 7.67 -6.84
CA LEU A 238 -9.02 7.45 -6.66
C LEU A 238 -8.32 7.13 -8.00
N SER A 239 -8.80 7.69 -9.11
CA SER A 239 -8.35 7.36 -10.47
C SER A 239 -6.98 7.92 -10.86
N ASP A 240 -6.41 8.86 -10.09
CA ASP A 240 -5.11 9.50 -10.39
C ASP A 240 -4.14 9.44 -9.20
N PRO A 241 -3.53 8.25 -8.93
CA PRO A 241 -2.50 8.14 -7.91
C PRO A 241 -1.25 8.97 -8.24
N TRP A 242 -1.04 9.31 -9.51
CA TRP A 242 0.13 10.09 -9.96
C TRP A 242 0.02 11.59 -9.66
N SER A 243 -1.14 12.09 -9.21
CA SER A 243 -1.29 13.45 -8.67
C SER A 243 -0.34 13.71 -7.51
N PHE A 244 0.07 12.66 -6.80
CA PHE A 244 1.12 12.67 -5.77
C PHE A 244 2.42 13.36 -6.22
N TYR A 245 2.78 13.26 -7.49
CA TYR A 245 4.03 13.78 -8.08
C TYR A 245 3.92 15.18 -8.67
N THR A 246 2.79 15.86 -8.50
CA THR A 246 2.63 17.24 -8.95
C THR A 246 3.43 18.20 -8.07
N PRO A 247 3.92 19.32 -8.63
CA PRO A 247 4.67 20.32 -7.83
C PRO A 247 3.89 20.82 -6.61
N ASP A 248 2.58 21.02 -6.75
CA ASP A 248 1.71 21.49 -5.67
C ASP A 248 1.59 20.43 -4.56
N ALA A 249 1.34 19.16 -4.92
CA ALA A 249 1.26 18.06 -3.95
C ALA A 249 2.60 17.83 -3.21
N ILE A 250 3.73 17.97 -3.91
CA ILE A 250 5.05 17.91 -3.28
C ILE A 250 5.21 19.07 -2.29
N ALA A 251 4.88 20.31 -2.70
CA ALA A 251 5.02 21.49 -1.85
C ALA A 251 4.13 21.40 -0.59
N GLU A 252 2.88 20.96 -0.73
CA GLU A 252 1.95 20.78 0.39
C GLU A 252 2.48 19.73 1.39
N ARG A 253 2.98 18.59 0.88
CA ARG A 253 3.54 17.52 1.70
C ARG A 253 4.78 17.98 2.47
N GLN A 254 5.70 18.66 1.79
CA GLN A 254 6.88 19.22 2.42
C GLN A 254 6.53 20.27 3.51
N ALA A 255 5.54 21.11 3.27
CA ALA A 255 5.08 22.10 4.26
C ALA A 255 4.45 21.41 5.49
N ARG A 256 3.67 20.35 5.28
CA ARG A 256 3.07 19.58 6.39
C ARG A 256 4.14 18.91 7.24
N TRP A 257 5.11 18.23 6.67
CA TRP A 257 6.17 17.57 7.43
C TRP A 257 7.07 18.56 8.17
N THR A 258 7.37 19.70 7.55
CA THR A 258 8.10 20.78 8.27
C THR A 258 7.31 21.28 9.47
N GLN A 259 5.98 21.36 9.37
CA GLN A 259 5.15 21.77 10.50
C GLN A 259 5.11 20.69 11.58
N GLU A 260 4.97 19.42 11.21
CA GLU A 260 4.99 18.28 12.14
C GLU A 260 6.33 18.18 12.88
N GLU A 261 7.46 18.42 12.19
CA GLU A 261 8.78 18.50 12.81
C GLU A 261 8.90 19.66 13.82
N LEU A 262 8.32 20.81 13.49
CA LEU A 262 8.30 21.97 14.39
C LEU A 262 7.43 21.69 15.63
N ASP A 263 6.25 21.11 15.42
CA ASP A 263 5.32 20.79 16.50
C ASP A 263 5.87 19.69 17.42
N SER A 264 6.56 18.68 16.87
CA SER A 264 7.25 17.64 17.63
C SER A 264 8.52 18.14 18.34
N GLY A 265 9.15 19.17 17.79
CA GLY A 265 10.34 19.81 18.38
C GLY A 265 10.00 20.80 19.51
N GLU A 266 8.75 21.23 19.65
CA GLU A 266 8.30 22.05 20.79
C GLU A 266 8.11 21.23 22.08
N GLU A 267 8.05 19.89 22.02
CA GLU A 267 8.31 19.05 23.18
C GLU A 267 9.83 18.95 23.46
N THR A 268 10.54 20.06 23.49
CA THR A 268 11.81 20.09 24.20
C THR A 268 11.47 19.81 25.66
N PHE A 269 11.68 18.59 26.10
CA PHE A 269 12.03 18.35 27.48
C PHE A 269 13.10 19.39 27.82
N GLU A 270 12.76 20.41 28.59
CA GLU A 270 13.77 21.15 29.31
C GLU A 270 14.57 20.05 30.03
N ASP A 271 15.77 19.78 29.52
CA ASP A 271 16.78 19.04 30.25
C ASP A 271 17.02 19.83 31.54
N GLU A 272 16.15 19.66 32.52
CA GLU A 272 16.59 19.86 33.88
C GLU A 272 17.83 18.97 33.99
N PRO A 273 18.99 19.53 34.38
CA PRO A 273 20.21 18.73 34.49
C PRO A 273 19.91 17.61 35.50
N GLY A 274 19.43 16.49 34.96
CA GLY A 274 19.06 15.33 35.73
C GLY A 274 20.29 14.91 36.50
N GLU A 275 20.19 14.93 37.84
CA GLU A 275 21.22 14.40 38.72
C GLU A 275 21.64 13.04 38.14
N THR A 276 22.90 12.90 37.80
CA THR A 276 23.47 11.68 37.26
C THR A 276 23.16 10.55 38.26
N TYR A 277 22.21 9.68 37.91
CA TYR A 277 21.87 8.54 38.79
C TYR A 277 23.11 7.68 38.96
N VAL A 278 23.80 7.85 40.08
CA VAL A 278 24.89 7.00 40.51
C VAL A 278 24.27 5.74 41.08
N ARG A 279 24.37 4.63 40.40
CA ARG A 279 23.87 3.35 40.88
C ARG A 279 24.58 3.01 42.19
N PRO A 280 23.84 2.66 43.27
CA PRO A 280 24.42 2.36 44.57
C PRO A 280 25.21 1.04 44.60
N SER A 281 25.21 0.29 43.48
CA SER A 281 25.97 -0.98 43.39
C SER A 281 26.44 -1.22 41.94
N PRO A 282 27.58 -1.90 41.73
CA PRO A 282 28.09 -2.23 40.41
C PRO A 282 27.07 -3.07 39.60
N LYS A 283 27.03 -2.87 38.29
CA LYS A 283 26.21 -3.65 37.36
C LYS A 283 26.72 -5.10 37.34
N ILE A 284 25.93 -6.04 37.86
CA ILE A 284 26.26 -7.47 37.84
C ILE A 284 25.95 -8.02 36.44
N GLY A 285 26.96 -8.56 35.79
CA GLY A 285 26.84 -9.17 34.49
C GLY A 285 26.07 -10.50 34.56
N ARG A 286 25.33 -10.83 33.53
CA ARG A 286 24.53 -12.07 33.44
C ARG A 286 25.33 -13.34 33.74
N ASN A 287 26.63 -13.35 33.48
CA ASN A 287 27.53 -14.47 33.66
C ASN A 287 28.37 -14.38 34.94
N ASP A 288 28.31 -13.29 35.70
CA ASP A 288 29.05 -13.11 36.95
C ASP A 288 28.50 -14.01 38.05
N LEU A 289 29.30 -14.20 39.11
CA LEU A 289 28.85 -14.93 40.29
C LEU A 289 27.69 -14.19 40.96
N CYS A 290 26.67 -14.94 41.37
CA CYS A 290 25.50 -14.35 41.98
C CYS A 290 25.84 -13.72 43.33
N PRO A 291 25.45 -12.46 43.59
CA PRO A 291 25.75 -11.75 44.84
C PRO A 291 25.11 -12.39 46.08
N CYS A 292 24.16 -13.32 45.91
CA CYS A 292 23.56 -14.06 47.02
C CYS A 292 24.52 -15.11 47.67
N GLY A 293 25.74 -15.26 47.16
CA GLY A 293 26.72 -16.18 47.67
C GLY A 293 26.52 -17.67 47.30
N SER A 294 25.59 -17.98 46.41
CA SER A 294 25.27 -19.36 46.00
C SER A 294 26.34 -20.04 45.13
N GLY A 295 27.37 -19.33 44.70
CA GLY A 295 28.39 -19.81 43.75
C GLY A 295 27.89 -20.07 42.33
N LYS A 296 26.63 -19.78 42.02
CA LYS A 296 26.04 -19.94 40.69
C LYS A 296 26.16 -18.62 39.88
N LYS A 297 26.14 -18.71 38.55
CA LYS A 297 26.04 -17.53 37.67
C LYS A 297 24.72 -16.80 37.93
N TYR A 298 24.73 -15.45 37.91
CA TYR A 298 23.57 -14.59 38.20
C TYR A 298 22.33 -14.97 37.40
N LYS A 299 22.48 -15.25 36.08
CA LYS A 299 21.39 -15.72 35.20
C LYS A 299 20.75 -17.05 35.60
N LYS A 300 21.44 -17.87 36.43
CA LYS A 300 20.95 -19.18 36.88
C LYS A 300 20.54 -19.17 38.35
N CYS A 301 20.45 -18.01 38.99
CA CYS A 301 20.13 -17.84 40.38
C CYS A 301 19.09 -16.75 40.63
N CYS A 302 19.51 -15.51 40.84
CA CYS A 302 18.64 -14.41 41.26
C CYS A 302 18.27 -13.42 40.16
N MET A 303 18.61 -13.68 38.89
CA MET A 303 18.20 -12.84 37.80
C MET A 303 16.69 -13.05 37.53
N PRO A 304 15.85 -11.98 37.59
CA PRO A 304 14.44 -12.09 37.22
C PRO A 304 14.30 -12.57 35.75
N GLN A 305 13.33 -13.43 35.48
CA GLN A 305 12.96 -13.87 34.14
C GLN A 305 12.04 -12.86 33.46
#